data_88a41eb91cc7ac235495c0b7cb97a94e
#
_entry.id   88a41eb91cc7ac235495c0b7cb97a94e
#
_cell.length_a   1.000
_cell.length_b   1.000
_cell.length_c   1.000
_cell.angle_alpha   90.00
_cell.angle_beta   90.00
_cell.angle_gamma   90.00
#
_symmetry.space_group_name_H-M   'P 1'
#
loop_
_entity.id
_entity.type
_entity.pdbx_description
1 polymer ?
#
loop_
_entity_poly.entity_id
_entity_poly.type
_entity_poly.pdbx_seq_one_letter_code
_entity_poly.pdbx_strand_id
1 'polypeptide(L)'
;IACDSEELAAAMSRRRLKKAGADFIFTRLEESRPCSGRADIEVLSRDALEDGRLLYKCRLRDFVPDIDTGSIQMKDRTHVEEALKADRLQFADHVMIDPDYDGSFESRYIFDAGADSISFISGGNFAAVVVDSFGREYPAEIIG
;
A
#
# COMPACT_ATOMS: atom_id res chain seq x y z
N ILE A 1 -18.35 -9.66 5.23
CA ILE A 1 -17.27 -9.89 4.26
C ILE A 1 -17.63 -9.21 2.95
N ALA A 2 -16.76 -8.35 2.47
CA ALA A 2 -16.88 -7.74 1.15
C ALA A 2 -16.02 -8.52 0.16
N CYS A 3 -16.57 -8.83 -1.02
CA CYS A 3 -15.86 -9.51 -2.10
C CYS A 3 -16.05 -8.73 -3.41
N ASP A 4 -14.95 -8.45 -4.12
CA ASP A 4 -14.98 -7.74 -5.38
C ASP A 4 -13.89 -8.26 -6.32
N SER A 5 -14.22 -8.40 -7.60
CA SER A 5 -13.31 -8.92 -8.62
C SER A 5 -12.49 -7.83 -9.33
N GLU A 6 -12.89 -6.56 -9.21
CA GLU A 6 -12.19 -5.44 -9.83
C GLU A 6 -11.26 -4.74 -8.84
N GLU A 7 -10.01 -4.51 -9.25
CA GLU A 7 -8.99 -3.88 -8.42
C GLU A 7 -9.40 -2.49 -7.91
N LEU A 8 -9.95 -1.66 -8.80
CA LEU A 8 -10.40 -0.32 -8.43
C LEU A 8 -11.56 -0.36 -7.44
N ALA A 9 -12.55 -1.21 -7.67
CA ALA A 9 -13.70 -1.35 -6.78
C ALA A 9 -13.27 -1.87 -5.40
N ALA A 10 -12.36 -2.84 -5.34
CA ALA A 10 -11.80 -3.35 -4.09
C ALA A 10 -11.03 -2.25 -3.34
N ALA A 11 -10.24 -1.43 -4.04
CA ALA A 11 -9.52 -0.31 -3.45
C ALA A 11 -10.48 0.76 -2.89
N MET A 12 -11.56 1.08 -3.59
CA MET A 12 -12.58 2.01 -3.12
C MET A 12 -13.32 1.47 -1.87
N SER A 13 -13.62 0.18 -1.82
CA SER A 13 -14.22 -0.46 -0.66
C SER A 13 -13.31 -0.38 0.56
N ARG A 14 -12.02 -0.67 0.39
CA ARG A 14 -11.01 -0.52 1.46
C ARG A 14 -10.94 0.91 1.98
N ARG A 15 -10.94 1.89 1.09
CA ARG A 15 -10.91 3.31 1.45
C ARG A 15 -12.13 3.70 2.29
N ARG A 16 -13.32 3.23 1.93
CA ARG A 16 -14.55 3.47 2.69
C ARG A 16 -14.51 2.86 4.08
N LEU A 17 -14.05 1.62 4.20
CA LEU A 17 -13.91 0.94 5.48
C LEU A 17 -12.89 1.64 6.37
N LYS A 18 -11.77 2.07 5.83
CA LYS A 18 -10.77 2.85 6.54
C LYS A 18 -11.34 4.18 7.08
N LYS A 19 -12.08 4.92 6.26
CA LYS A 19 -12.73 6.17 6.68
C LYS A 19 -13.77 5.97 7.77
N ALA A 20 -14.45 4.83 7.76
CA ALA A 20 -15.42 4.46 8.80
C ALA A 20 -14.74 4.01 10.10
N GLY A 21 -13.42 3.86 10.14
CA GLY A 21 -12.69 3.37 11.31
C GLY A 21 -12.93 1.89 11.63
N ALA A 22 -13.34 1.12 10.63
CA ALA A 22 -13.64 -0.30 10.82
C ALA A 22 -12.36 -1.14 10.89
N ASP A 23 -12.34 -2.08 11.83
CA ASP A 23 -11.34 -3.15 11.84
C ASP A 23 -11.74 -4.20 10.82
N PHE A 24 -10.83 -4.53 9.91
CA PHE A 24 -11.10 -5.55 8.92
C PHE A 24 -9.81 -6.22 8.44
N ILE A 25 -9.95 -7.42 7.89
CA ILE A 25 -8.89 -8.15 7.21
C ILE A 25 -9.24 -8.18 5.72
N PHE A 26 -8.27 -7.81 4.89
CA PHE A 26 -8.41 -7.91 3.44
C PHE A 26 -7.54 -9.05 2.92
N THR A 27 -8.16 -10.02 2.27
CA THR A 27 -7.49 -11.16 1.66
C THR A 27 -7.76 -11.19 0.16
N ARG A 28 -6.71 -11.33 -0.61
CA ARG A 28 -6.82 -11.48 -2.06
C ARG A 28 -6.94 -12.97 -2.41
N LEU A 29 -7.93 -13.31 -3.23
CA LEU A 29 -8.17 -14.68 -3.70
C LEU A 29 -7.40 -15.02 -4.98
N GLU A 30 -7.00 -14.01 -5.74
CA GLU A 30 -6.24 -14.16 -6.98
C GLU A 30 -4.87 -13.50 -6.87
N GLU A 31 -3.89 -14.01 -7.64
CA GLU A 31 -2.57 -13.39 -7.70
C GLU A 31 -2.64 -11.99 -8.31
N SER A 32 -1.83 -11.08 -7.79
CA SER A 32 -1.67 -9.75 -8.35
C SER A 32 -1.11 -9.82 -9.76
N ARG A 33 -1.59 -8.96 -10.65
CA ARG A 33 -0.98 -8.82 -11.98
C ARG A 33 0.46 -8.32 -11.84
N PRO A 34 1.40 -8.82 -12.65
CA PRO A 34 2.74 -8.26 -12.71
C PRO A 34 2.68 -6.75 -12.99
N CYS A 35 3.45 -6.00 -12.27
CA CYS A 35 3.46 -4.56 -12.34
C CYS A 35 4.92 -4.11 -12.47
N SER A 36 5.19 -3.16 -13.35
CA SER A 36 6.54 -2.63 -13.57
C SER A 36 6.92 -1.52 -12.60
N GLY A 37 5.98 -1.09 -11.76
CA GLY A 37 6.23 -0.08 -10.73
C GLY A 37 6.99 -0.61 -9.53
N ARG A 38 7.36 0.29 -8.64
CA ARG A 38 8.11 -0.01 -7.42
C ARG A 38 7.59 0.80 -6.24
N ALA A 39 7.60 0.17 -5.07
CA ALA A 39 7.32 0.84 -3.81
C ALA A 39 8.39 0.45 -2.78
N ASP A 40 8.96 1.42 -2.08
CA ASP A 40 9.97 1.23 -1.06
C ASP A 40 9.44 1.72 0.28
N ILE A 41 9.42 0.84 1.28
CA ILE A 41 9.05 1.15 2.66
C ILE A 41 10.33 1.15 3.50
N GLU A 42 10.63 2.27 4.13
CA GLU A 42 11.78 2.42 5.02
C GLU A 42 11.38 2.18 6.47
N VAL A 43 12.12 1.32 7.15
CA VAL A 43 11.98 1.12 8.60
C VAL A 43 12.75 2.22 9.33
N LEU A 44 12.02 3.06 10.07
CA LEU A 44 12.60 4.17 10.84
C LEU A 44 13.06 3.70 12.24
N SER A 45 12.26 2.83 12.87
CA SER A 45 12.61 2.24 14.16
C SER A 45 11.97 0.86 14.33
N ARG A 46 12.58 0.08 15.21
CA ARG A 46 12.13 -1.25 15.58
C ARG A 46 12.41 -1.45 17.08
N ASP A 47 11.34 -1.50 17.85
CA ASP A 47 11.43 -1.61 19.30
C ASP A 47 10.86 -2.95 19.78
N ALA A 48 11.63 -3.68 20.59
CA ALA A 48 11.18 -4.93 21.18
C ALA A 48 10.16 -4.67 22.30
N LEU A 49 9.06 -5.41 22.27
CA LEU A 49 8.03 -5.38 23.30
C LEU A 49 8.28 -6.48 24.34
N GLU A 50 7.65 -6.36 25.52
CA GLU A 50 7.80 -7.31 26.63
C GLU A 50 7.37 -8.73 26.26
N ASP A 51 6.40 -8.88 25.34
CA ASP A 51 5.89 -10.15 24.86
C ASP A 51 6.71 -10.80 23.73
N GLY A 52 7.83 -10.19 23.36
CA GLY A 52 8.71 -10.66 22.29
C GLY A 52 8.34 -10.19 20.90
N ARG A 53 7.22 -9.47 20.73
CA ARG A 53 6.85 -8.84 19.45
C ARG A 53 7.64 -7.56 19.23
N LEU A 54 7.58 -7.04 18.02
CA LEU A 54 8.30 -5.85 17.61
C LEU A 54 7.33 -4.74 17.19
N LEU A 55 7.56 -3.54 17.71
CA LEU A 55 6.89 -2.33 17.25
C LEU A 55 7.73 -1.70 16.14
N TYR A 56 7.21 -1.70 14.94
CA TYR A 56 7.82 -1.06 13.79
C TYR A 56 7.26 0.33 13.58
N LYS A 57 8.15 1.24 13.23
CA LYS A 57 7.80 2.55 12.68
C LYS A 57 8.41 2.67 11.30
N CYS A 58 7.57 2.87 10.30
CA CYS A 58 7.96 2.86 8.90
C CYS A 58 7.42 4.11 8.18
N ARG A 59 7.93 4.37 6.98
CA ARG A 59 7.38 5.35 6.07
C ARG A 59 7.49 4.88 4.62
N LEU A 60 6.62 5.38 3.77
CA LEU A 60 6.77 5.23 2.32
C LEU A 60 7.92 6.13 1.86
N ARG A 61 9.02 5.53 1.45
CA ARG A 61 10.24 6.25 1.04
C ARG A 61 10.19 6.67 -0.41
N ASP A 62 9.83 5.75 -1.29
CA ASP A 62 9.74 6.02 -2.72
C ASP A 62 8.61 5.19 -3.33
N PHE A 63 8.04 5.72 -4.39
CA PHE A 63 6.96 5.08 -5.11
C PHE A 63 7.04 5.44 -6.59
N VAL A 64 7.16 4.43 -7.44
CA VAL A 64 7.14 4.58 -8.89
C VAL A 64 5.90 3.89 -9.41
N PRO A 65 4.82 4.63 -9.71
CA PRO A 65 3.59 4.02 -10.21
C PRO A 65 3.77 3.51 -11.64
N ASP A 66 3.12 2.40 -11.94
CA ASP A 66 3.00 1.87 -13.29
C ASP A 66 1.71 2.42 -13.91
N ILE A 67 1.79 3.63 -14.44
CA ILE A 67 0.67 4.32 -15.07
C ILE A 67 0.86 4.29 -16.58
N ASP A 68 -0.11 3.68 -17.27
CA ASP A 68 -0.18 3.75 -18.72
C ASP A 68 -0.82 5.08 -19.15
N THR A 69 0.02 6.08 -19.39
CA THR A 69 -0.43 7.41 -19.84
C THR A 69 -1.10 7.34 -21.21
N GLY A 70 -0.82 6.30 -22.01
CA GLY A 70 -1.45 6.09 -23.30
C GLY A 70 -2.95 5.76 -23.21
N SER A 71 -3.40 5.20 -22.08
CA SER A 71 -4.81 4.89 -21.83
C SER A 71 -5.61 6.09 -21.28
N ILE A 72 -4.94 7.16 -20.89
CA ILE A 72 -5.56 8.37 -20.33
C ILE A 72 -6.01 9.29 -21.48
N GLN A 73 -7.17 9.93 -21.33
CA GLN A 73 -7.64 10.90 -22.30
C GLN A 73 -6.61 12.02 -22.51
N MET A 74 -6.43 12.44 -23.77
CA MET A 74 -5.39 13.42 -24.14
C MET A 74 -5.39 14.69 -23.30
N LYS A 75 -6.58 15.19 -22.94
CA LYS A 75 -6.74 16.40 -22.13
C LYS A 75 -6.17 16.27 -20.71
N ASP A 76 -6.14 15.05 -20.17
CA ASP A 76 -5.69 14.79 -18.80
C ASP A 76 -4.25 14.25 -18.76
N ARG A 77 -3.74 13.75 -19.88
CA ARG A 77 -2.40 13.13 -19.98
C ARG A 77 -1.30 14.07 -19.53
N THR A 78 -1.30 15.32 -20.00
CA THR A 78 -0.27 16.31 -19.65
C THR A 78 -0.25 16.59 -18.15
N HIS A 79 -1.41 16.71 -17.52
CA HIS A 79 -1.52 16.92 -16.07
C HIS A 79 -0.97 15.75 -15.28
N VAL A 80 -1.27 14.52 -15.71
CA VAL A 80 -0.75 13.30 -15.07
C VAL A 80 0.77 13.20 -15.23
N GLU A 81 1.30 13.47 -16.42
CA GLU A 81 2.75 13.44 -16.67
C GLU A 81 3.50 14.51 -15.87
N GLU A 82 2.96 15.72 -15.77
CA GLU A 82 3.52 16.78 -14.93
C GLU A 82 3.49 16.42 -13.45
N ALA A 83 2.39 15.86 -12.98
CA ALA A 83 2.25 15.40 -11.59
C ALA A 83 3.24 14.28 -11.25
N LEU A 84 3.47 13.33 -12.16
CA LEU A 84 4.47 12.26 -12.01
C LEU A 84 5.89 12.80 -11.88
N LYS A 85 6.21 13.88 -12.58
CA LYS A 85 7.52 14.55 -12.49
C LYS A 85 7.68 15.35 -11.20
N ALA A 86 6.60 15.98 -10.73
CA ALA A 86 6.62 16.84 -9.55
C ALA A 86 6.71 16.02 -8.25
N ASP A 87 5.81 15.06 -8.08
CA ASP A 87 5.76 14.21 -6.88
C ASP A 87 5.03 12.90 -7.17
N ARG A 88 5.80 11.84 -7.32
CA ARG A 88 5.25 10.51 -7.59
C ARG A 88 4.46 9.94 -6.41
N LEU A 89 4.82 10.32 -5.20
CA LEU A 89 4.19 9.82 -3.97
C LEU A 89 2.70 10.17 -3.90
N GLN A 90 2.27 11.26 -4.53
CA GLN A 90 0.85 11.65 -4.55
C GLN A 90 -0.06 10.62 -5.22
N PHE A 91 0.49 9.72 -6.06
CA PHE A 91 -0.28 8.65 -6.68
C PHE A 91 -0.47 7.44 -5.78
N ALA A 92 0.25 7.36 -4.67
CA ALA A 92 0.02 6.35 -3.65
C ALA A 92 -1.20 6.74 -2.81
N ASP A 93 -2.17 5.84 -2.69
CA ASP A 93 -3.40 6.08 -1.93
C ASP A 93 -3.28 5.57 -0.50
N HIS A 94 -2.96 4.30 -0.36
CA HIS A 94 -2.82 3.66 0.96
C HIS A 94 -1.77 2.55 0.96
N VAL A 95 -1.35 2.18 2.15
CA VAL A 95 -0.41 1.09 2.40
C VAL A 95 -1.11 0.03 3.23
N MET A 96 -1.10 -1.20 2.74
CA MET A 96 -1.59 -2.37 3.47
C MET A 96 -0.41 -3.09 4.12
N ILE A 97 -0.57 -3.50 5.36
CA ILE A 97 0.44 -4.24 6.11
C ILE A 97 -0.11 -5.59 6.57
N ASP A 98 0.63 -6.64 6.27
CA ASP A 98 0.50 -7.94 6.91
C ASP A 98 1.61 -8.07 7.97
N PRO A 99 1.28 -7.95 9.26
CA PRO A 99 2.29 -7.92 10.32
C PRO A 99 2.90 -9.28 10.63
N ASP A 100 2.28 -10.36 10.18
CA ASP A 100 2.71 -11.73 10.45
C ASP A 100 2.77 -12.56 9.16
N TYR A 101 3.48 -12.02 8.17
CA TYR A 101 3.55 -12.59 6.84
C TYR A 101 4.18 -13.99 6.85
N ASP A 102 3.46 -14.95 6.30
CA ASP A 102 3.82 -16.36 6.26
C ASP A 102 4.00 -16.94 4.84
N GLY A 103 4.00 -16.09 3.83
CA GLY A 103 4.02 -16.46 2.42
C GLY A 103 2.70 -16.20 1.70
N SER A 104 1.63 -15.93 2.44
CA SER A 104 0.32 -15.54 1.95
C SER A 104 -0.06 -14.20 2.56
N PHE A 105 -0.32 -13.18 1.73
CA PHE A 105 -0.56 -11.82 2.21
C PHE A 105 -1.98 -11.66 2.74
N GLU A 106 -2.09 -11.29 4.02
CA GLU A 106 -3.34 -10.93 4.70
C GLU A 106 -3.22 -9.54 5.32
N SER A 107 -3.87 -8.54 4.73
CA SER A 107 -3.81 -7.17 5.25
C SER A 107 -4.59 -7.06 6.55
N ARG A 108 -3.91 -6.68 7.63
CA ARG A 108 -4.52 -6.38 8.93
C ARG A 108 -4.52 -4.89 9.27
N TYR A 109 -3.62 -4.12 8.65
CA TYR A 109 -3.55 -2.67 8.83
C TYR A 109 -3.62 -1.99 7.48
N ILE A 110 -4.32 -0.86 7.44
CA ILE A 110 -4.34 0.03 6.29
C ILE A 110 -4.04 1.44 6.76
N PHE A 111 -3.02 2.04 6.18
CA PHE A 111 -2.56 3.39 6.50
C PHE A 111 -2.67 4.28 5.28
N ASP A 112 -2.88 5.58 5.52
CA ASP A 112 -2.79 6.58 4.48
C ASP A 112 -1.35 6.67 3.96
N ALA A 113 -1.16 6.63 2.65
CA ALA A 113 0.18 6.72 2.05
C ALA A 113 0.82 8.10 2.26
N GLY A 114 0.02 9.14 2.47
CA GLY A 114 0.49 10.49 2.79
C GLY A 114 0.88 10.71 4.26
N ALA A 115 0.76 9.70 5.12
CA ALA A 115 1.17 9.81 6.51
C ALA A 115 2.70 9.92 6.62
N ASP A 116 3.19 10.77 7.54
CA ASP A 116 4.62 10.96 7.79
C ASP A 116 5.29 9.67 8.27
N SER A 117 4.56 8.87 9.04
CA SER A 117 4.99 7.54 9.47
C SER A 117 3.81 6.66 9.80
N ILE A 118 4.02 5.36 9.71
CA ILE A 118 3.07 4.32 10.08
C ILE A 118 3.69 3.44 11.17
N SER A 119 2.89 3.03 12.14
CA SER A 119 3.35 2.17 13.23
C SER A 119 2.44 0.97 13.37
N PHE A 120 3.04 -0.21 13.54
CA PHE A 120 2.32 -1.46 13.74
C PHE A 120 3.16 -2.47 14.53
N ILE A 121 2.50 -3.48 15.08
CA ILE A 121 3.15 -4.55 15.85
C ILE A 121 3.21 -5.80 14.97
N SER A 122 4.40 -6.42 14.94
CA SER A 122 4.66 -7.65 14.18
C SER A 122 5.29 -8.71 15.06
N GLY A 123 4.96 -9.95 14.82
CA GLY A 123 5.61 -11.11 15.46
C GLY A 123 7.00 -11.46 14.91
N GLY A 124 7.42 -10.80 13.84
CA GLY A 124 8.74 -11.03 13.24
C GLY A 124 8.83 -10.52 11.82
N ASN A 125 8.29 -11.26 10.87
CA ASN A 125 8.30 -10.85 9.47
C ASN A 125 7.00 -10.15 9.11
N PHE A 126 7.11 -9.05 8.38
CA PHE A 126 5.95 -8.36 7.84
C PHE A 126 6.11 -8.14 6.33
N ALA A 127 4.98 -7.96 5.66
CA ALA A 127 4.93 -7.55 4.27
C ALA A 127 4.06 -6.32 4.12
N ALA A 128 4.34 -5.54 3.08
CA ALA A 128 3.58 -4.34 2.77
C ALA A 128 3.22 -4.32 1.28
N VAL A 129 2.05 -3.80 0.99
CA VAL A 129 1.58 -3.55 -0.37
C VAL A 129 1.08 -2.12 -0.43
N VAL A 130 1.61 -1.35 -1.38
CA VAL A 130 1.15 0.01 -1.65
C VAL A 130 0.10 -0.05 -2.76
N VAL A 131 -0.99 0.67 -2.58
CA VAL A 131 -2.07 0.76 -3.57
C VAL A 131 -2.12 2.17 -4.11
N ASP A 132 -2.12 2.31 -5.44
CA ASP A 132 -2.19 3.60 -6.08
C ASP A 132 -3.62 4.14 -6.20
N SER A 133 -3.74 5.36 -6.69
CA SER A 133 -5.03 6.04 -6.87
C SER A 133 -5.96 5.34 -7.89
N PHE A 134 -5.42 4.45 -8.71
CA PHE A 134 -6.16 3.68 -9.72
C PHE A 134 -6.52 2.27 -9.24
N GLY A 135 -6.09 1.89 -8.03
CA GLY A 135 -6.39 0.59 -7.43
C GLY A 135 -5.35 -0.50 -7.70
N ARG A 136 -4.24 -0.20 -8.37
CA ARG A 136 -3.15 -1.15 -8.57
C ARG A 136 -2.38 -1.38 -7.29
N GLU A 137 -1.92 -2.60 -7.12
CA GLU A 137 -1.16 -3.05 -5.96
C GLU A 137 0.30 -3.27 -6.31
N TYR A 138 1.18 -2.77 -5.45
CA TYR A 138 2.63 -2.86 -5.59
C TYR A 138 3.20 -3.51 -4.34
N PRO A 139 3.70 -4.76 -4.42
CA PRO A 139 4.43 -5.34 -3.31
C PRO A 139 5.63 -4.44 -2.97
N ALA A 140 5.72 -4.02 -1.72
CA ALA A 140 6.75 -3.09 -1.30
C ALA A 140 8.05 -3.82 -0.95
N GLU A 141 9.17 -3.20 -1.30
CA GLU A 141 10.49 -3.58 -0.80
C GLU A 141 10.71 -2.92 0.57
N ILE A 142 11.14 -3.72 1.54
CA ILE A 142 11.39 -3.25 2.90
C ILE A 142 12.87 -2.92 3.03
N ILE A 143 13.17 -1.68 3.41
CA ILE A 143 14.52 -1.13 3.51
C ILE A 143 14.80 -0.70 4.96
N GLY A 144 15.94 -1.04 5.44
CA GLY A 144 16.39 -0.64 6.80
C GLY A 144 16.68 -1.76 7.74
#